data_2c92f6bad7a940e67618d183921c5b8f
#
_entry.id   2c92f6bad7a940e67618d183921c5b8f
#
_cell.length_a   1.000
_cell.length_b   1.000
_cell.length_c   1.000
_cell.angle_alpha   90.00
_cell.angle_beta   90.00
_cell.angle_gamma   90.00
#
_symmetry.space_group_name_H-M   'P 1'
#
loop_
_entity.id
_entity.type
_entity.pdbx_description
1 polymer ?
#
loop_
_entity_poly.entity_id
_entity_poly.type
_entity_poly.pdbx_seq_one_letter_code
_entity_poly.pdbx_strand_id
1 'polypeptide(L)'
;MNKVLITGATGQTASYLVEYILKNHPEYEIHCTRRWRSREENIESFKDKVIWHDVEMKDYFNVFGVMNKIRPDRVFIYSASSYVRDSWAQPWIYMEENVSHAMHVFNSVLMINNIDFETLQVKLDYNPKIFVALSSEEYGKVPWGTQLTEDSPLAPSSPYGVSKVALDLMAKVMYESY
;
A
#
# COMPACT_ATOMS: atom_id res chain seq x y z
N MET A 1 -19.84 7.32 8.67
CA MET A 1 -18.78 6.66 9.43
C MET A 1 -17.56 6.67 8.55
N ASN A 2 -16.41 7.13 9.05
CA ASN A 2 -15.18 7.17 8.25
C ASN A 2 -14.68 5.74 8.01
N LYS A 3 -14.33 5.43 6.77
CA LYS A 3 -13.87 4.09 6.39
C LYS A 3 -12.37 4.08 6.17
N VAL A 4 -11.70 3.09 6.71
CA VAL A 4 -10.28 2.86 6.46
C VAL A 4 -10.07 1.49 5.81
N LEU A 5 -9.25 1.45 4.75
CA LEU A 5 -8.83 0.21 4.10
C LEU A 5 -7.34 -0.02 4.39
N ILE A 6 -7.01 -1.21 4.90
CA ILE A 6 -5.63 -1.61 5.18
C ILE A 6 -5.31 -2.84 4.33
N THR A 7 -4.38 -2.71 3.39
CA THR A 7 -3.97 -3.83 2.56
C THR A 7 -2.86 -4.63 3.23
N GLY A 8 -2.85 -5.96 3.01
CA GLY A 8 -1.87 -6.83 3.62
C GLY A 8 -1.98 -6.92 5.15
N ALA A 9 -3.18 -6.81 5.69
CA ALA A 9 -3.44 -6.68 7.13
C ALA A 9 -3.02 -7.90 7.97
N THR A 10 -2.71 -9.03 7.36
CA THR A 10 -2.13 -10.21 8.04
C THR A 10 -0.62 -10.08 8.28
N GLY A 11 0.03 -9.07 7.69
CA GLY A 11 1.45 -8.77 7.92
C GLY A 11 1.68 -8.12 9.29
N GLN A 12 2.91 -8.25 9.82
CA GLN A 12 3.25 -7.78 11.16
C GLN A 12 2.93 -6.29 11.37
N THR A 13 3.46 -5.39 10.55
CA THR A 13 3.27 -3.95 10.74
C THR A 13 1.81 -3.53 10.58
N ALA A 14 1.12 -4.08 9.57
CA ALA A 14 -0.28 -3.76 9.32
C ALA A 14 -1.20 -4.25 10.43
N SER A 15 -0.95 -5.42 11.03
CA SER A 15 -1.74 -5.93 12.16
C SER A 15 -1.67 -5.01 13.38
N TYR A 16 -0.47 -4.50 13.72
CA TYR A 16 -0.32 -3.51 14.79
C TYR A 16 -1.07 -2.20 14.49
N LEU A 17 -1.07 -1.75 13.23
CA LEU A 17 -1.86 -0.57 12.86
C LEU A 17 -3.36 -0.82 13.06
N VAL A 18 -3.87 -1.99 12.70
CA VAL A 18 -5.29 -2.35 12.93
C VAL A 18 -5.62 -2.31 14.42
N GLU A 19 -4.80 -2.92 15.27
CA GLU A 19 -4.98 -2.88 16.73
C GLU A 19 -4.97 -1.45 17.28
N TYR A 20 -4.03 -0.63 16.78
CA TYR A 20 -3.94 0.78 17.17
C TYR A 20 -5.22 1.56 16.82
N ILE A 21 -5.73 1.39 15.58
CA ILE A 21 -6.94 2.09 15.14
C ILE A 21 -8.16 1.60 15.95
N LEU A 22 -8.33 0.31 16.14
CA LEU A 22 -9.41 -0.25 16.95
C LEU A 22 -9.44 0.32 18.37
N LYS A 23 -8.26 0.54 18.97
CA LYS A 23 -8.12 1.04 20.34
C LYS A 23 -8.34 2.55 20.45
N ASN A 24 -7.81 3.32 19.51
CA ASN A 24 -7.68 4.77 19.65
C ASN A 24 -8.64 5.55 18.75
N HIS A 25 -9.23 4.89 17.76
CA HIS A 25 -10.07 5.50 16.73
C HIS A 25 -11.32 4.65 16.46
N PRO A 26 -12.19 4.42 17.47
CA PRO A 26 -13.37 3.57 17.34
C PRO A 26 -14.43 4.13 16.37
N GLU A 27 -14.28 5.38 15.93
CA GLU A 27 -15.15 6.02 14.94
C GLU A 27 -14.93 5.50 13.50
N TYR A 28 -13.86 4.73 13.24
CA TYR A 28 -13.58 4.18 11.93
C TYR A 28 -14.21 2.79 11.73
N GLU A 29 -14.79 2.58 10.56
CA GLU A 29 -15.11 1.25 10.04
C GLU A 29 -13.86 0.70 9.34
N ILE A 30 -13.31 -0.39 9.88
CA ILE A 30 -12.03 -0.93 9.42
C ILE A 30 -12.26 -2.07 8.43
N HIS A 31 -11.78 -1.89 7.21
CA HIS A 31 -11.73 -2.88 6.15
C HIS A 31 -10.29 -3.36 5.98
N CYS A 32 -10.09 -4.66 5.93
CA CYS A 32 -8.77 -5.29 5.79
C CYS A 32 -8.74 -6.21 4.57
N THR A 33 -7.65 -6.17 3.79
CA THR A 33 -7.45 -7.17 2.75
C THR A 33 -6.49 -8.26 3.22
N ARG A 34 -6.76 -9.48 2.75
CA ARG A 34 -5.89 -10.65 2.87
C ARG A 34 -5.95 -11.47 1.59
N ARG A 35 -4.93 -12.27 1.34
CA ARG A 35 -5.01 -13.33 0.32
C ARG A 35 -5.75 -14.51 0.90
N TRP A 36 -6.47 -15.23 0.08
CA TRP A 36 -7.05 -16.51 0.47
C TRP A 36 -5.95 -17.45 1.02
N ARG A 37 -6.19 -18.06 2.17
CA ARG A 37 -5.21 -18.86 2.94
C ARG A 37 -4.01 -18.08 3.47
N SER A 38 -4.12 -16.78 3.71
CA SER A 38 -3.12 -16.06 4.50
C SER A 38 -3.00 -16.66 5.90
N ARG A 39 -1.80 -16.60 6.45
CA ARG A 39 -1.58 -16.94 7.87
C ARG A 39 -2.33 -15.95 8.75
N GLU A 40 -2.83 -16.43 9.89
CA GLU A 40 -3.69 -15.66 10.78
C GLU A 40 -3.07 -15.39 12.16
N GLU A 41 -1.81 -15.79 12.38
CA GLU A 41 -1.16 -15.65 13.71
C GLU A 41 -1.11 -14.20 14.21
N ASN A 42 -0.99 -13.23 13.30
CA ASN A 42 -0.90 -11.80 13.64
C ASN A 42 -2.27 -11.13 13.86
N ILE A 43 -3.37 -11.80 13.57
CA ILE A 43 -4.71 -11.17 13.55
C ILE A 43 -5.70 -11.76 14.56
N GLU A 44 -5.29 -12.76 15.34
CA GLU A 44 -6.14 -13.44 16.32
C GLU A 44 -6.87 -12.51 17.28
N SER A 45 -6.23 -11.42 17.71
CA SER A 45 -6.79 -10.46 18.66
C SER A 45 -7.93 -9.60 18.10
N PHE A 46 -8.05 -9.52 16.76
CA PHE A 46 -9.00 -8.60 16.12
C PHE A 46 -9.73 -9.16 14.90
N LYS A 47 -9.52 -10.40 14.51
CA LYS A 47 -10.10 -10.97 13.29
C LYS A 47 -11.63 -10.82 13.20
N ASP A 48 -12.33 -10.84 14.33
CA ASP A 48 -13.79 -10.70 14.39
C ASP A 48 -14.27 -9.23 14.55
N LYS A 49 -13.33 -8.28 14.61
CA LYS A 49 -13.61 -6.85 14.86
C LYS A 49 -13.48 -5.98 13.62
N VAL A 50 -13.10 -6.55 12.49
CA VAL A 50 -12.88 -5.84 11.24
C VAL A 50 -13.59 -6.55 10.08
N ILE A 51 -13.77 -5.85 8.97
CA ILE A 51 -14.39 -6.40 7.77
C ILE A 51 -13.30 -6.90 6.82
N TRP A 52 -13.25 -8.21 6.61
CA TRP A 52 -12.27 -8.84 5.72
C TRP A 52 -12.72 -8.88 4.28
N HIS A 53 -11.77 -8.67 3.39
CA HIS A 53 -11.88 -8.85 1.95
C HIS A 53 -10.76 -9.78 1.47
N ASP A 54 -11.13 -10.90 0.86
CA ASP A 54 -10.18 -11.78 0.19
C ASP A 54 -9.83 -11.15 -1.17
N VAL A 55 -8.62 -10.61 -1.30
CA VAL A 55 -8.17 -9.83 -2.46
C VAL A 55 -6.79 -10.30 -2.90
N GLU A 56 -6.67 -10.64 -4.18
CA GLU A 56 -5.38 -10.78 -4.83
C GLU A 56 -4.94 -9.41 -5.35
N MET A 57 -3.95 -8.82 -4.67
CA MET A 57 -3.49 -7.45 -4.99
C MET A 57 -2.85 -7.31 -6.36
N LYS A 58 -2.40 -8.41 -6.98
CA LYS A 58 -1.94 -8.44 -8.37
C LYS A 58 -3.08 -8.35 -9.39
N ASP A 59 -4.29 -8.64 -8.99
CA ASP A 59 -5.47 -8.55 -9.84
C ASP A 59 -6.14 -7.18 -9.68
N TYR A 60 -5.99 -6.35 -10.71
CA TYR A 60 -6.57 -5.01 -10.74
C TYR A 60 -8.09 -5.02 -10.49
N PHE A 61 -8.82 -5.96 -11.10
CA PHE A 61 -10.28 -5.99 -10.95
C PHE A 61 -10.73 -6.38 -9.55
N ASN A 62 -9.95 -7.20 -8.84
CA ASN A 62 -10.19 -7.49 -7.42
C ASN A 62 -10.01 -6.22 -6.59
N VAL A 63 -8.90 -5.49 -6.79
CA VAL A 63 -8.61 -4.24 -6.06
C VAL A 63 -9.67 -3.19 -6.38
N PHE A 64 -9.96 -2.95 -7.65
CA PHE A 64 -10.98 -2.00 -8.09
C PHE A 64 -12.36 -2.33 -7.50
N GLY A 65 -12.77 -3.59 -7.53
CA GLY A 65 -14.05 -4.04 -6.97
C GLY A 65 -14.20 -3.68 -5.50
N VAL A 66 -13.15 -3.91 -4.70
CA VAL A 66 -13.14 -3.57 -3.27
C VAL A 66 -13.12 -2.05 -3.06
N MET A 67 -12.24 -1.32 -3.76
CA MET A 67 -12.13 0.13 -3.69
C MET A 67 -13.47 0.82 -4.05
N ASN A 68 -14.09 0.40 -5.14
CA ASN A 68 -15.36 0.97 -5.60
C ASN A 68 -16.54 0.65 -4.66
N LYS A 69 -16.56 -0.55 -4.08
CA LYS A 69 -17.60 -0.97 -3.12
C LYS A 69 -17.51 -0.22 -1.81
N ILE A 70 -16.30 -0.08 -1.25
CA ILE A 70 -16.07 0.51 0.06
C ILE A 70 -16.04 2.03 -0.02
N ARG A 71 -15.34 2.59 -1.00
CA ARG A 71 -14.95 4.01 -1.11
C ARG A 71 -14.34 4.50 0.20
N PRO A 72 -13.18 3.95 0.62
CA PRO A 72 -12.56 4.32 1.90
C PRO A 72 -12.06 5.76 1.91
N ASP A 73 -12.18 6.43 3.06
CA ASP A 73 -11.64 7.79 3.25
C ASP A 73 -10.11 7.78 3.41
N ARG A 74 -9.57 6.64 3.88
CA ARG A 74 -8.13 6.43 4.07
C ARG A 74 -7.74 5.04 3.60
N VAL A 75 -6.61 4.96 2.91
CA VAL A 75 -6.04 3.68 2.47
C VAL A 75 -4.61 3.57 2.98
N PHE A 76 -4.29 2.46 3.64
CA PHE A 76 -2.93 2.12 4.07
C PHE A 76 -2.43 0.93 3.27
N ILE A 77 -1.40 1.14 2.45
CA ILE A 77 -0.85 0.11 1.56
C ILE A 77 0.37 -0.52 2.21
N TYR A 78 0.16 -1.71 2.81
CA TYR A 78 1.21 -2.56 3.39
C TYR A 78 1.43 -3.86 2.61
N SER A 79 0.57 -4.17 1.65
CA SER A 79 0.75 -5.35 0.80
C SER A 79 1.98 -5.20 -0.08
N ALA A 80 3.01 -5.96 0.22
CA ALA A 80 4.30 -5.92 -0.48
C ALA A 80 5.10 -7.19 -0.21
N SER A 81 6.06 -7.51 -1.08
CA SER A 81 7.15 -8.43 -0.78
C SER A 81 8.27 -7.67 -0.06
N SER A 82 8.58 -8.06 1.20
CA SER A 82 9.44 -7.27 2.10
C SER A 82 10.78 -7.90 2.45
N TYR A 83 11.07 -9.13 2.01
CA TYR A 83 12.28 -9.85 2.39
C TYR A 83 13.45 -9.48 1.48
N VAL A 84 14.33 -8.59 1.95
CA VAL A 84 15.45 -8.03 1.15
C VAL A 84 16.32 -9.12 0.51
N ARG A 85 16.65 -10.19 1.27
CA ARG A 85 17.48 -11.29 0.78
C ARG A 85 16.86 -12.00 -0.44
N ASP A 86 15.58 -12.29 -0.38
CA ASP A 86 14.90 -13.05 -1.43
C ASP A 86 14.73 -12.24 -2.71
N SER A 87 14.80 -10.90 -2.61
CA SER A 87 14.73 -10.03 -3.79
C SER A 87 15.89 -10.26 -4.78
N TRP A 88 17.02 -10.77 -4.32
CA TRP A 88 18.15 -11.14 -5.19
C TRP A 88 17.88 -12.37 -6.05
N ALA A 89 17.10 -13.31 -5.52
CA ALA A 89 16.71 -14.50 -6.27
C ALA A 89 15.52 -14.24 -7.22
N GLN A 90 14.68 -13.26 -6.89
CA GLN A 90 13.42 -13.00 -7.59
C GLN A 90 13.19 -11.49 -7.83
N PRO A 91 14.13 -10.75 -8.44
CA PRO A 91 14.09 -9.29 -8.51
C PRO A 91 12.83 -8.76 -9.21
N TRP A 92 12.36 -9.46 -10.25
CA TRP A 92 11.21 -9.07 -10.99
C TRP A 92 9.90 -9.18 -10.18
N ILE A 93 9.76 -10.22 -9.38
CA ILE A 93 8.58 -10.39 -8.51
C ILE A 93 8.46 -9.21 -7.53
N TYR A 94 9.60 -8.76 -6.97
CA TYR A 94 9.62 -7.59 -6.08
C TYR A 94 9.24 -6.30 -6.80
N MET A 95 9.73 -6.09 -8.01
CA MET A 95 9.32 -4.95 -8.83
C MET A 95 7.82 -4.98 -9.13
N GLU A 96 7.33 -6.12 -9.59
CA GLU A 96 5.92 -6.29 -9.93
C GLU A 96 5.02 -6.08 -8.71
N GLU A 97 5.22 -6.84 -7.62
CA GLU A 97 4.33 -6.79 -6.46
C GLU A 97 4.37 -5.44 -5.75
N ASN A 98 5.57 -4.91 -5.47
CA ASN A 98 5.70 -3.71 -4.68
C ASN A 98 5.19 -2.46 -5.40
N VAL A 99 5.26 -2.42 -6.72
CA VAL A 99 4.75 -1.29 -7.51
C VAL A 99 3.28 -1.49 -7.86
N SER A 100 2.90 -2.68 -8.41
CA SER A 100 1.55 -2.87 -8.93
C SER A 100 0.46 -2.80 -7.86
N HIS A 101 0.73 -3.30 -6.64
CA HIS A 101 -0.25 -3.27 -5.56
C HIS A 101 -0.73 -1.84 -5.26
N ALA A 102 0.20 -0.88 -5.22
CA ALA A 102 -0.15 0.52 -5.01
C ALA A 102 -0.76 1.15 -6.27
N MET A 103 -0.21 0.84 -7.44
CA MET A 103 -0.74 1.36 -8.71
C MET A 103 -2.18 0.92 -8.96
N HIS A 104 -2.56 -0.31 -8.56
CA HIS A 104 -3.94 -0.76 -8.65
C HIS A 104 -4.88 0.06 -7.75
N VAL A 105 -4.42 0.47 -6.57
CA VAL A 105 -5.18 1.38 -5.69
C VAL A 105 -5.31 2.77 -6.32
N PHE A 106 -4.21 3.37 -6.80
CA PHE A 106 -4.23 4.68 -7.44
C PHE A 106 -5.14 4.68 -8.67
N ASN A 107 -4.96 3.71 -9.58
CA ASN A 107 -5.80 3.58 -10.77
C ASN A 107 -7.28 3.37 -10.41
N SER A 108 -7.56 2.68 -9.30
CA SER A 108 -8.93 2.52 -8.83
C SER A 108 -9.56 3.85 -8.45
N VAL A 109 -8.81 4.78 -7.83
CA VAL A 109 -9.30 6.14 -7.53
C VAL A 109 -9.62 6.89 -8.82
N LEU A 110 -8.73 6.85 -9.82
CA LEU A 110 -8.94 7.50 -11.11
C LEU A 110 -10.18 6.94 -11.83
N MET A 111 -10.33 5.62 -11.87
CA MET A 111 -11.48 4.95 -12.48
C MET A 111 -12.80 5.26 -11.78
N ILE A 112 -12.80 5.33 -10.46
CA ILE A 112 -13.97 5.71 -9.66
C ILE A 112 -14.43 7.15 -9.98
N ASN A 113 -13.48 8.02 -10.32
CA ASN A 113 -13.72 9.40 -10.73
C ASN A 113 -13.90 9.59 -12.23
N ASN A 114 -14.03 8.52 -13.01
CA ASN A 114 -14.25 8.55 -14.46
C ASN A 114 -13.17 9.35 -15.21
N ILE A 115 -11.90 9.02 -15.00
CA ILE A 115 -10.80 9.64 -15.76
C ILE A 115 -11.06 9.55 -17.26
N ASP A 116 -10.84 10.65 -17.96
CA ASP A 116 -10.82 10.69 -19.42
C ASP A 116 -9.42 10.27 -19.91
N PHE A 117 -9.31 9.10 -20.51
CA PHE A 117 -8.03 8.55 -20.99
C PHE A 117 -7.50 9.22 -22.27
N GLU A 118 -8.30 10.02 -22.98
CA GLU A 118 -7.80 10.78 -24.13
C GLU A 118 -7.10 12.07 -23.70
N THR A 119 -7.69 12.77 -22.72
CA THR A 119 -7.15 14.05 -22.24
C THR A 119 -6.35 13.90 -20.95
N LEU A 120 -6.41 12.76 -20.28
CA LEU A 120 -5.89 12.45 -18.94
C LEU A 120 -6.43 13.38 -17.84
N GLN A 121 -7.58 14.00 -18.10
CA GLN A 121 -8.24 14.84 -17.12
C GLN A 121 -9.18 14.03 -16.24
N VAL A 122 -9.22 14.39 -14.96
CA VAL A 122 -10.13 13.81 -13.98
C VAL A 122 -10.57 14.88 -13.00
N LYS A 123 -11.85 14.82 -12.58
CA LYS A 123 -12.34 15.58 -11.43
C LYS A 123 -12.42 14.64 -10.24
N LEU A 124 -11.61 14.88 -9.22
CA LEU A 124 -11.59 14.06 -8.02
C LEU A 124 -12.73 14.46 -7.06
N ASP A 125 -13.92 13.89 -7.25
CA ASP A 125 -15.01 13.98 -6.29
C ASP A 125 -14.83 12.97 -5.13
N TYR A 126 -14.13 11.86 -5.39
CA TYR A 126 -13.65 10.88 -4.42
C TYR A 126 -12.12 10.94 -4.35
N ASN A 127 -11.58 11.45 -3.24
CA ASN A 127 -10.14 11.64 -3.05
C ASN A 127 -9.70 11.13 -1.66
N PRO A 128 -9.41 9.82 -1.52
CA PRO A 128 -8.99 9.24 -0.25
C PRO A 128 -7.57 9.67 0.09
N LYS A 129 -7.25 9.78 1.39
CA LYS A 129 -5.86 9.89 1.83
C LYS A 129 -5.19 8.52 1.73
N ILE A 130 -4.11 8.42 0.95
CA ILE A 130 -3.40 7.17 0.72
C ILE A 130 -2.01 7.24 1.37
N PHE A 131 -1.74 6.27 2.24
CA PHE A 131 -0.42 6.03 2.81
C PHE A 131 0.20 4.82 2.10
N VAL A 132 1.47 4.96 1.70
CA VAL A 132 2.25 3.90 1.08
C VAL A 132 3.43 3.56 1.99
N ALA A 133 3.59 2.29 2.36
CA ALA A 133 4.73 1.85 3.15
C ALA A 133 5.98 1.74 2.28
N LEU A 134 6.90 2.67 2.46
CA LEU A 134 8.22 2.71 1.81
C LEU A 134 9.29 2.01 2.68
N SER A 135 10.57 2.33 2.47
CA SER A 135 11.66 1.66 3.18
C SER A 135 12.93 2.52 3.25
N SER A 136 13.67 2.44 4.35
CA SER A 136 15.02 3.00 4.45
C SER A 136 16.04 2.35 3.50
N GLU A 137 15.75 1.18 2.95
CA GLU A 137 16.56 0.54 1.90
C GLU A 137 16.66 1.35 0.60
N GLU A 138 15.82 2.37 0.46
CA GLU A 138 15.86 3.34 -0.63
C GLU A 138 17.14 4.19 -0.63
N TYR A 139 17.68 4.46 0.56
CA TYR A 139 18.90 5.25 0.72
C TYR A 139 20.17 4.41 0.56
N GLY A 140 20.06 3.07 0.60
CA GLY A 140 21.14 2.14 0.40
C GLY A 140 22.22 2.19 1.50
N LYS A 141 23.48 2.06 1.10
CA LYS A 141 24.60 2.01 2.04
C LYS A 141 25.09 3.42 2.36
N VAL A 142 24.98 3.81 3.61
CA VAL A 142 25.49 5.09 4.12
C VAL A 142 26.55 4.86 5.20
N PRO A 143 27.50 5.79 5.41
CA PRO A 143 28.47 5.71 6.50
C PRO A 143 27.81 5.57 7.86
N TRP A 144 28.46 4.86 8.77
CA TRP A 144 27.96 4.74 10.15
C TRP A 144 27.76 6.12 10.80
N GLY A 145 26.63 6.29 11.51
CA GLY A 145 26.29 7.54 12.16
C GLY A 145 25.67 8.61 11.26
N THR A 146 25.49 8.33 9.96
CA THR A 146 24.76 9.26 9.08
C THR A 146 23.29 9.32 9.48
N GLN A 147 22.80 10.53 9.75
CA GLN A 147 21.38 10.78 9.92
C GLN A 147 20.76 11.04 8.55
N LEU A 148 19.82 10.20 8.17
CA LEU A 148 19.05 10.34 6.92
C LEU A 148 17.87 11.28 7.13
N THR A 149 17.54 12.02 6.09
CA THR A 149 16.36 12.88 5.98
C THR A 149 15.63 12.57 4.67
N GLU A 150 14.46 13.16 4.48
CA GLU A 150 13.69 13.03 3.24
C GLU A 150 14.41 13.58 2.01
N ASP A 151 15.35 14.51 2.21
CA ASP A 151 16.18 15.10 1.13
C ASP A 151 17.44 14.27 0.85
N SER A 152 17.68 13.19 1.58
CA SER A 152 18.85 12.33 1.35
C SER A 152 18.75 11.65 -0.01
N PRO A 153 19.87 11.52 -0.76
CA PRO A 153 19.87 10.88 -2.07
C PRO A 153 19.39 9.43 -2.02
N LEU A 154 18.49 9.07 -2.94
CA LEU A 154 18.05 7.68 -3.13
C LEU A 154 19.16 6.92 -3.86
N ALA A 155 19.72 5.90 -3.22
CA ALA A 155 20.83 5.09 -3.75
C ALA A 155 20.67 3.61 -3.34
N PRO A 156 19.57 2.94 -3.72
CA PRO A 156 19.24 1.59 -3.26
C PRO A 156 20.35 0.59 -3.60
N SER A 157 20.61 -0.33 -2.69
CA SER A 157 21.66 -1.34 -2.84
C SER A 157 21.11 -2.78 -2.97
N SER A 158 19.81 -2.93 -3.15
CA SER A 158 19.14 -4.23 -3.34
C SER A 158 17.99 -4.11 -4.34
N PRO A 159 17.57 -5.20 -5.01
CA PRO A 159 16.38 -5.18 -5.87
C PRO A 159 15.10 -4.78 -5.11
N TYR A 160 14.99 -5.15 -3.83
CA TYR A 160 13.92 -4.67 -2.96
C TYR A 160 13.95 -3.14 -2.81
N GLY A 161 15.12 -2.57 -2.49
CA GLY A 161 15.28 -1.11 -2.38
C GLY A 161 14.92 -0.39 -3.68
N VAL A 162 15.36 -0.93 -4.84
CA VAL A 162 14.97 -0.40 -6.16
C VAL A 162 13.47 -0.41 -6.36
N SER A 163 12.77 -1.49 -5.96
CA SER A 163 11.31 -1.56 -6.08
C SER A 163 10.61 -0.52 -5.20
N LYS A 164 11.17 -0.20 -4.05
CA LYS A 164 10.63 0.83 -3.14
C LYS A 164 10.87 2.24 -3.68
N VAL A 165 12.05 2.53 -4.22
CA VAL A 165 12.32 3.80 -4.93
C VAL A 165 11.37 3.98 -6.12
N ALA A 166 11.13 2.92 -6.90
CA ALA A 166 10.19 2.99 -8.01
C ALA A 166 8.76 3.31 -7.53
N LEU A 167 8.34 2.68 -6.43
CA LEU A 167 7.04 2.94 -5.82
C LEU A 167 6.93 4.38 -5.28
N ASP A 168 7.96 4.89 -4.60
CA ASP A 168 8.01 6.26 -4.08
C ASP A 168 7.85 7.29 -5.19
N LEU A 169 8.66 7.17 -6.26
CA LEU A 169 8.60 8.06 -7.41
C LEU A 169 7.24 7.98 -8.12
N MET A 170 6.66 6.78 -8.26
CA MET A 170 5.34 6.63 -8.86
C MET A 170 4.25 7.27 -7.98
N ALA A 171 4.31 7.09 -6.67
CA ALA A 171 3.35 7.71 -5.75
C ALA A 171 3.43 9.25 -5.81
N LYS A 172 4.65 9.79 -5.88
CA LYS A 172 4.88 11.23 -6.06
C LYS A 172 4.28 11.74 -7.38
N VAL A 173 4.56 11.07 -8.49
CA VAL A 173 4.00 11.45 -9.81
C VAL A 173 2.48 11.40 -9.80
N MET A 174 1.88 10.37 -9.20
CA MET A 174 0.41 10.27 -9.09
C MET A 174 -0.18 11.42 -8.27
N TYR A 175 0.47 11.80 -7.17
CA TYR A 175 0.04 12.91 -6.32
C TYR A 175 0.18 14.28 -7.00
N GLU A 176 1.24 14.49 -7.79
CA GLU A 176 1.49 15.77 -8.48
C GLU A 176 0.64 15.93 -9.74
N SER A 177 0.19 14.82 -10.36
CA SER A 177 -0.57 14.83 -11.61
C SER A 177 -2.08 14.87 -11.39
N TYR A 178 -2.55 14.36 -10.27
CA TYR A 178 -3.97 14.20 -9.95
C TYR A 178 -4.30 14.68 -8.53
#